data_f025851be09930d1ad4e72cafe1b914a
#
_entry.id   f025851be09930d1ad4e72cafe1b914a
#
_cell.length_a   1.000
_cell.length_b   1.000
_cell.length_c   1.000
_cell.angle_alpha   90.00
_cell.angle_beta   90.00
_cell.angle_gamma   90.00
#
_symmetry.space_group_name_H-M   'P 1'
#
loop_
_entity.id
_entity.type
_entity.pdbx_description
1 polymer ?
#
loop_
_entity_poly.entity_id
_entity_poly.type
_entity_poly.pdbx_seq_one_letter_code
_entity_poly.pdbx_strand_id
1 'polypeptide(L)'
;MAYECELTSADVKAAAKRFGADLCGIGNMERWEGAPKQNDPRYIFPGAKSFIVLGFRIPRGSLRGIEEGTLFSTYPTMGYAALNQVWGPMVMWPLCNYMEDHGYEVVPLINANGGESVNTVTGKFREGWSRPVEEGKPHPDVLVHFRIAAYLAGMGEFGWSKVFLTPEFGPRVRFVVLLTDAELEPDPIYEGHICDRCKQCVKHCAGKAISMNESVKITLAGHEVEWGKLDEMACEHGLQGGADKSKNPFEAEYPRQYGYGRAIEGACGCTRACMSHLEERNKLTKTFRNRFRDPKKPFWTIDRSKPYEISQEVYDYYVNGPGLEDHKAMTEYNAKENYGSAAAAGISEAPSDGGKVNAAGLTYNPMLD
;
A
#
# COMPACT_ATOMS: atom_id res chain seq x y z
N MET A 1 -5.68 26.36 -31.49
CA MET A 1 -5.86 25.24 -32.43
C MET A 1 -6.98 24.39 -31.84
N ALA A 2 -7.99 24.04 -32.61
CA ALA A 2 -9.02 23.11 -32.14
C ALA A 2 -8.42 21.70 -32.19
N TYR A 3 -8.55 20.96 -31.11
CA TYR A 3 -8.16 19.55 -31.07
C TYR A 3 -9.14 18.76 -31.94
N GLU A 4 -8.63 17.89 -32.80
CA GLU A 4 -9.44 17.25 -33.85
C GLU A 4 -10.40 16.17 -33.37
N CYS A 5 -10.27 15.69 -32.10
CA CYS A 5 -11.17 14.72 -31.49
C CYS A 5 -11.26 14.92 -29.97
N GLU A 6 -12.48 14.80 -29.44
CA GLU A 6 -12.69 14.67 -28.00
C GLU A 6 -12.18 13.29 -27.53
N LEU A 7 -11.50 13.28 -26.36
CA LEU A 7 -10.99 12.09 -25.75
C LEU A 7 -12.12 11.30 -25.07
N THR A 8 -12.28 10.04 -25.45
CA THR A 8 -13.31 9.19 -24.84
C THR A 8 -12.75 8.34 -23.69
N SER A 9 -13.62 7.84 -22.83
CA SER A 9 -13.28 6.89 -21.76
C SER A 9 -12.62 5.62 -22.31
N ALA A 10 -13.03 5.17 -23.50
CA ALA A 10 -12.44 4.01 -24.18
C ALA A 10 -10.99 4.28 -24.61
N ASP A 11 -10.70 5.48 -25.12
CA ASP A 11 -9.34 5.87 -25.52
C ASP A 11 -8.40 5.94 -24.32
N VAL A 12 -8.86 6.55 -23.22
CA VAL A 12 -8.10 6.64 -21.97
C VAL A 12 -7.80 5.24 -21.42
N LYS A 13 -8.78 4.36 -21.37
CA LYS A 13 -8.59 2.97 -20.92
C LYS A 13 -7.64 2.17 -21.81
N ALA A 14 -7.76 2.35 -23.13
CA ALA A 14 -6.85 1.71 -24.07
C ALA A 14 -5.41 2.22 -23.91
N ALA A 15 -5.23 3.53 -23.75
CA ALA A 15 -3.94 4.14 -23.49
C ALA A 15 -3.34 3.67 -22.16
N ALA A 16 -4.11 3.70 -21.07
CA ALA A 16 -3.69 3.20 -19.76
C ALA A 16 -3.19 1.75 -19.83
N LYS A 17 -3.94 0.89 -20.50
CA LYS A 17 -3.56 -0.52 -20.70
C LYS A 17 -2.30 -0.65 -21.55
N ARG A 18 -2.17 0.12 -22.62
CA ARG A 18 -0.98 0.15 -23.49
C ARG A 18 0.27 0.57 -22.73
N PHE A 19 0.14 1.52 -21.79
CA PHE A 19 1.25 1.98 -20.98
C PHE A 19 1.58 1.06 -19.80
N GLY A 20 0.73 0.07 -19.48
CA GLY A 20 1.05 -0.97 -18.52
C GLY A 20 0.18 -1.04 -17.27
N ALA A 21 -0.95 -0.34 -17.24
CA ALA A 21 -1.94 -0.53 -16.17
C ALA A 21 -2.64 -1.90 -16.35
N ASP A 22 -2.81 -2.63 -15.26
CA ASP A 22 -3.60 -3.88 -15.27
C ASP A 22 -5.10 -3.58 -15.27
N LEU A 23 -5.51 -2.53 -14.57
CA LEU A 23 -6.90 -2.08 -14.45
C LEU A 23 -6.96 -0.56 -14.64
N CYS A 24 -8.08 -0.10 -15.18
CA CYS A 24 -8.39 1.31 -15.30
C CYS A 24 -9.90 1.52 -15.04
N GLY A 25 -10.22 2.35 -14.07
CA GLY A 25 -11.59 2.78 -13.76
C GLY A 25 -11.72 4.29 -13.85
N ILE A 26 -12.89 4.76 -14.26
CA ILE A 26 -13.19 6.18 -14.42
C ILE A 26 -14.42 6.53 -13.59
N GLY A 27 -14.36 7.65 -12.87
CA GLY A 27 -15.49 8.22 -12.17
C GLY A 27 -15.61 9.71 -12.40
N ASN A 28 -16.82 10.27 -12.24
CA ASN A 28 -17.05 11.70 -12.28
C ASN A 28 -16.82 12.33 -10.89
N MET A 29 -16.50 13.61 -10.86
CA MET A 29 -16.17 14.32 -9.61
C MET A 29 -17.36 14.48 -8.67
N GLU A 30 -18.60 14.36 -9.15
CA GLU A 30 -19.81 14.42 -8.34
C GLU A 30 -19.88 13.28 -7.31
N ARG A 31 -19.30 12.12 -7.60
CA ARG A 31 -19.23 10.97 -6.68
C ARG A 31 -18.45 11.25 -5.39
N TRP A 32 -17.72 12.36 -5.35
CA TRP A 32 -17.01 12.81 -4.15
C TRP A 32 -17.85 13.72 -3.25
N GLU A 33 -19.12 13.92 -3.58
CA GLU A 33 -20.00 14.71 -2.74
C GLU A 33 -20.08 14.13 -1.32
N GLY A 34 -20.02 15.03 -0.31
CA GLY A 34 -19.97 14.64 1.09
C GLY A 34 -18.60 14.18 1.60
N ALA A 35 -17.56 14.17 0.75
CA ALA A 35 -16.21 13.88 1.21
C ALA A 35 -15.73 14.92 2.23
N PRO A 36 -15.03 14.52 3.29
CA PRO A 36 -14.39 15.46 4.20
C PRO A 36 -13.45 16.38 3.44
N LYS A 37 -13.43 17.66 3.80
CA LYS A 37 -12.66 18.69 3.11
C LYS A 37 -11.20 18.29 2.86
N GLN A 38 -10.53 17.68 3.85
CA GLN A 38 -9.13 17.26 3.76
C GLN A 38 -8.92 16.01 2.88
N ASN A 39 -10.00 15.36 2.42
CA ASN A 39 -9.96 14.17 1.58
C ASN A 39 -10.66 14.36 0.22
N ASP A 40 -11.10 15.58 -0.06
CA ASP A 40 -11.90 15.88 -1.25
C ASP A 40 -11.00 16.37 -2.39
N PRO A 41 -10.83 15.59 -3.47
CA PRO A 41 -9.98 15.95 -4.60
C PRO A 41 -10.43 17.20 -5.35
N ARG A 42 -11.69 17.65 -5.17
CA ARG A 42 -12.21 18.89 -5.78
C ARG A 42 -11.48 20.13 -5.28
N TYR A 43 -10.81 20.05 -4.12
CA TYR A 43 -9.94 21.15 -3.64
C TYR A 43 -8.55 21.13 -4.29
N ILE A 44 -8.10 19.98 -4.83
CA ILE A 44 -6.84 19.89 -5.57
C ILE A 44 -7.01 20.52 -6.96
N PHE A 45 -8.07 20.09 -7.66
CA PHE A 45 -8.38 20.60 -8.99
C PHE A 45 -9.88 20.93 -9.11
N PRO A 46 -10.28 22.18 -8.81
CA PRO A 46 -11.69 22.59 -8.86
C PRO A 46 -12.34 22.47 -10.24
N GLY A 47 -11.54 22.55 -11.31
CA GLY A 47 -12.00 22.38 -12.69
C GLY A 47 -12.10 20.94 -13.16
N ALA A 48 -11.68 19.97 -12.34
CA ALA A 48 -11.79 18.56 -12.72
C ALA A 48 -13.24 18.13 -12.91
N LYS A 49 -13.48 17.36 -13.96
CA LYS A 49 -14.78 16.74 -14.27
C LYS A 49 -14.76 15.24 -14.01
N SER A 50 -13.62 14.63 -14.24
CA SER A 50 -13.43 13.19 -14.06
C SER A 50 -12.18 12.88 -13.24
N PHE A 51 -12.18 11.68 -12.65
CA PHE A 51 -10.97 11.08 -12.10
C PHE A 51 -10.79 9.69 -12.68
N ILE A 52 -9.53 9.31 -12.85
CA ILE A 52 -9.10 8.04 -13.43
C ILE A 52 -8.31 7.29 -12.34
N VAL A 53 -8.60 6.03 -12.14
CA VAL A 53 -7.88 5.17 -11.21
C VAL A 53 -7.19 4.06 -11.99
N LEU A 54 -5.87 4.01 -11.91
CA LEU A 54 -5.10 2.91 -12.47
C LEU A 54 -4.81 1.89 -11.38
N GLY A 55 -5.03 0.62 -11.70
CA GLY A 55 -4.75 -0.49 -10.79
C GLY A 55 -3.59 -1.33 -11.30
N PHE A 56 -2.68 -1.68 -10.39
CA PHE A 56 -1.51 -2.51 -10.65
C PHE A 56 -1.55 -3.75 -9.78
N ARG A 57 -1.50 -4.93 -10.38
CA ARG A 57 -1.52 -6.19 -9.63
C ARG A 57 -0.24 -6.38 -8.83
N ILE A 58 -0.38 -6.83 -7.62
CA ILE A 58 0.72 -7.35 -6.82
C ILE A 58 1.01 -8.78 -7.29
N PRO A 59 2.22 -9.09 -7.78
CA PRO A 59 2.57 -10.46 -8.14
C PRO A 59 2.34 -11.42 -6.98
N ARG A 60 1.63 -12.54 -7.20
CA ARG A 60 1.35 -13.52 -6.14
C ARG A 60 2.62 -14.06 -5.48
N GLY A 61 3.70 -14.18 -6.26
CA GLY A 61 5.01 -14.61 -5.78
C GLY A 61 5.60 -13.69 -4.71
N SER A 62 5.23 -12.40 -4.68
CA SER A 62 5.67 -11.48 -3.63
C SER A 62 5.23 -11.90 -2.22
N LEU A 63 4.18 -12.71 -2.13
CA LEU A 63 3.65 -13.24 -0.87
C LEU A 63 4.14 -14.68 -0.58
N ARG A 64 4.82 -15.33 -1.54
CA ARG A 64 5.22 -16.74 -1.41
C ARG A 64 6.21 -16.96 -0.28
N GLY A 65 7.25 -16.15 -0.21
CA GLY A 65 8.28 -16.30 0.82
C GLY A 65 7.75 -16.13 2.24
N ILE A 66 6.73 -15.26 2.41
CA ILE A 66 6.05 -15.10 3.70
C ILE A 66 5.17 -16.32 4.00
N GLU A 67 4.48 -16.86 2.99
CA GLU A 67 3.70 -18.09 3.17
C GLU A 67 4.56 -19.28 3.59
N GLU A 68 5.78 -19.38 3.06
CA GLU A 68 6.75 -20.41 3.43
C GLU A 68 7.57 -20.07 4.69
N GLY A 69 7.49 -18.82 5.18
CA GLY A 69 8.26 -18.36 6.35
C GLY A 69 9.75 -18.11 6.07
N THR A 70 10.15 -17.87 4.83
CA THR A 70 11.55 -17.85 4.39
C THR A 70 12.04 -16.55 3.77
N LEU A 71 11.13 -15.74 3.17
CA LEU A 71 11.51 -14.50 2.51
C LEU A 71 10.42 -13.43 2.71
N PHE A 72 10.69 -12.44 3.53
CA PHE A 72 9.75 -11.42 3.94
C PHE A 72 9.91 -10.10 3.18
N SER A 73 11.08 -9.83 2.62
CA SER A 73 11.38 -8.54 1.97
C SER A 73 10.74 -8.36 0.59
N THR A 74 10.36 -9.42 -0.11
CA THR A 74 9.85 -9.32 -1.50
C THR A 74 8.53 -8.56 -1.58
N TYR A 75 7.64 -8.71 -0.61
CA TYR A 75 6.38 -7.98 -0.64
C TYR A 75 6.58 -6.47 -0.46
N PRO A 76 7.25 -5.97 0.60
CA PRO A 76 7.45 -4.53 0.75
C PRO A 76 8.24 -3.91 -0.41
N THR A 77 9.20 -4.62 -0.99
CA THR A 77 9.98 -4.09 -2.10
C THR A 77 9.23 -4.16 -3.42
N MET A 78 8.83 -5.33 -3.88
CA MET A 78 8.21 -5.52 -5.20
C MET A 78 6.69 -5.38 -5.20
N GLY A 79 6.03 -5.83 -4.13
CA GLY A 79 4.57 -5.79 -4.03
C GLY A 79 4.03 -4.46 -3.50
N TYR A 80 4.88 -3.60 -2.99
CA TYR A 80 4.51 -2.32 -2.39
C TYR A 80 5.30 -1.15 -2.98
N ALA A 81 6.56 -0.98 -2.59
CA ALA A 81 7.35 0.20 -2.95
C ALA A 81 7.57 0.32 -4.46
N ALA A 82 7.97 -0.76 -5.14
CA ALA A 82 8.17 -0.74 -6.57
C ALA A 82 6.90 -0.38 -7.35
N LEU A 83 5.72 -0.86 -6.91
CA LEU A 83 4.46 -0.51 -7.55
C LEU A 83 4.04 0.94 -7.27
N ASN A 84 4.21 1.43 -6.05
CA ASN A 84 3.77 2.76 -5.67
C ASN A 84 4.70 3.87 -6.18
N GLN A 85 6.01 3.64 -6.11
CA GLN A 85 7.02 4.69 -6.29
C GLN A 85 7.74 4.62 -7.64
N VAL A 86 7.65 3.50 -8.33
CA VAL A 86 8.34 3.30 -9.62
C VAL A 86 7.33 2.99 -10.72
N TRP A 87 6.71 1.82 -10.68
CA TRP A 87 5.88 1.36 -11.79
C TRP A 87 4.61 2.20 -12.00
N GLY A 88 3.91 2.53 -10.93
CA GLY A 88 2.74 3.40 -10.99
C GLY A 88 3.05 4.75 -11.65
N PRO A 89 4.04 5.52 -11.18
CA PRO A 89 4.49 6.75 -11.83
C PRO A 89 4.93 6.56 -13.28
N MET A 90 5.68 5.50 -13.58
CA MET A 90 6.14 5.22 -14.97
C MET A 90 4.99 4.95 -15.94
N VAL A 91 3.89 4.37 -15.49
CA VAL A 91 2.69 4.15 -16.31
C VAL A 91 1.82 5.41 -16.38
N MET A 92 1.73 6.10 -15.27
CA MET A 92 0.91 7.32 -15.16
C MET A 92 1.46 8.46 -16.01
N TRP A 93 2.78 8.66 -16.03
CA TRP A 93 3.43 9.75 -16.76
C TRP A 93 3.07 9.79 -18.25
N PRO A 94 3.25 8.71 -19.05
CA PRO A 94 2.86 8.73 -20.46
C PRO A 94 1.36 8.88 -20.67
N LEU A 95 0.52 8.48 -19.71
CA LEU A 95 -0.91 8.72 -19.80
C LEU A 95 -1.24 10.21 -19.59
N CYS A 96 -0.57 10.88 -18.65
CA CYS A 96 -0.70 12.32 -18.49
C CYS A 96 -0.33 13.05 -19.80
N ASN A 97 0.85 12.77 -20.35
CA ASN A 97 1.29 13.37 -21.60
C ASN A 97 0.30 13.11 -22.75
N TYR A 98 -0.19 11.88 -22.86
CA TYR A 98 -1.20 11.54 -23.87
C TYR A 98 -2.46 12.39 -23.74
N MET A 99 -2.95 12.63 -22.54
CA MET A 99 -4.14 13.46 -22.31
C MET A 99 -3.84 14.96 -22.53
N GLU A 100 -2.67 15.43 -22.10
CA GLU A 100 -2.21 16.80 -22.33
C GLU A 100 -2.00 17.09 -23.82
N ASP A 101 -1.53 16.13 -24.61
CA ASP A 101 -1.43 16.22 -26.07
C ASP A 101 -2.82 16.38 -26.74
N HIS A 102 -3.89 15.96 -26.05
CA HIS A 102 -5.28 16.19 -26.45
C HIS A 102 -5.88 17.47 -25.83
N GLY A 103 -5.08 18.26 -25.12
CA GLY A 103 -5.48 19.56 -24.56
C GLY A 103 -6.15 19.53 -23.20
N TYR A 104 -6.10 18.43 -22.49
CA TYR A 104 -6.69 18.28 -21.16
C TYR A 104 -5.64 18.39 -20.07
N GLU A 105 -5.96 19.12 -19.00
CA GLU A 105 -5.11 19.18 -17.82
C GLU A 105 -5.27 17.90 -16.98
N VAL A 106 -4.15 17.39 -16.46
CA VAL A 106 -4.14 16.17 -15.65
C VAL A 106 -3.30 16.36 -14.39
N VAL A 107 -3.88 16.11 -13.22
CA VAL A 107 -3.18 16.13 -11.95
C VAL A 107 -2.89 14.69 -11.50
N PRO A 108 -1.62 14.25 -11.54
CA PRO A 108 -1.24 12.90 -11.13
C PRO A 108 -1.08 12.79 -9.61
N LEU A 109 -1.69 11.77 -9.01
CA LEU A 109 -1.61 11.47 -7.59
C LEU A 109 -1.04 10.06 -7.39
N ILE A 110 0.18 9.97 -6.87
CA ILE A 110 0.83 8.69 -6.57
C ILE A 110 0.55 8.23 -5.14
N ASN A 111 0.61 6.92 -4.91
CA ASN A 111 0.40 6.32 -3.59
C ASN A 111 1.67 6.41 -2.71
N ALA A 112 2.37 7.52 -2.79
CA ALA A 112 3.51 7.85 -1.95
C ALA A 112 3.36 9.28 -1.37
N ASN A 113 2.32 10.00 -1.78
CA ASN A 113 2.00 11.29 -1.21
C ASN A 113 1.31 11.07 0.14
N GLY A 114 2.09 11.04 1.18
CA GLY A 114 1.56 11.24 2.51
C GLY A 114 1.02 12.66 2.61
N GLY A 115 -0.24 12.81 2.96
CA GLY A 115 -0.73 14.12 3.36
C GLY A 115 0.07 14.57 4.58
N GLU A 116 1.00 15.49 4.39
CA GLU A 116 1.85 15.95 5.51
C GLU A 116 1.03 16.56 6.64
N SER A 117 -0.14 17.08 6.31
CA SER A 117 -1.09 17.60 7.29
C SER A 117 -1.89 16.54 8.03
N VAL A 118 -1.83 15.29 7.59
CA VAL A 118 -2.55 14.17 8.21
C VAL A 118 -1.55 13.07 8.54
N ASN A 119 -1.59 12.58 9.77
CA ASN A 119 -0.86 11.37 10.09
C ASN A 119 -1.50 10.20 9.34
N THR A 120 -0.78 9.63 8.37
CA THR A 120 -1.28 8.57 7.49
C THR A 120 -1.64 7.29 8.22
N VAL A 121 -1.00 7.06 9.38
CA VAL A 121 -1.25 5.89 10.23
C VAL A 121 -2.52 6.07 11.05
N THR A 122 -2.67 7.23 11.69
CA THR A 122 -3.79 7.48 12.61
C THR A 122 -4.97 8.16 11.93
N GLY A 123 -4.80 8.67 10.71
CA GLY A 123 -5.78 9.51 10.04
C GLY A 123 -6.05 10.84 10.76
N LYS A 124 -5.28 11.13 11.80
CA LYS A 124 -5.45 12.35 12.60
C LYS A 124 -4.69 13.51 11.99
N PHE A 125 -5.33 14.65 12.03
CA PHE A 125 -4.71 15.91 11.64
C PHE A 125 -3.51 16.22 12.55
N ARG A 126 -2.41 16.67 11.95
CA ARG A 126 -1.22 17.13 12.67
C ARG A 126 -1.39 18.62 12.98
N GLU A 127 -1.85 18.93 14.17
CA GLU A 127 -1.99 20.31 14.61
C GLU A 127 -0.67 21.09 14.52
N GLY A 128 -0.74 22.30 13.97
CA GLY A 128 0.41 23.19 13.85
C GLY A 128 1.41 22.88 12.75
N TRP A 129 1.21 21.80 11.97
CA TRP A 129 2.11 21.44 10.87
C TRP A 129 1.97 22.36 9.67
N SER A 130 0.75 22.70 9.30
CA SER A 130 0.46 23.60 8.18
C SER A 130 -0.77 24.46 8.47
N ARG A 131 -1.04 25.42 7.60
CA ARG A 131 -2.23 26.28 7.67
C ARG A 131 -2.89 26.33 6.30
N PRO A 132 -4.22 26.43 6.23
CA PRO A 132 -4.88 26.77 5.00
C PRO A 132 -4.29 28.06 4.42
N VAL A 133 -4.06 28.06 3.12
CA VAL A 133 -3.51 29.26 2.42
C VAL A 133 -4.56 30.34 2.22
N GLU A 134 -5.84 29.96 2.36
CA GLU A 134 -7.00 30.83 2.20
C GLU A 134 -8.16 30.31 3.06
N GLU A 135 -8.99 31.21 3.54
CA GLU A 135 -10.18 30.85 4.31
C GLU A 135 -11.10 29.92 3.50
N GLY A 136 -11.57 28.86 4.13
CA GLY A 136 -12.44 27.85 3.50
C GLY A 136 -11.71 26.72 2.79
N LYS A 137 -10.41 26.84 2.46
CA LYS A 137 -9.63 25.76 1.88
C LYS A 137 -9.19 24.71 2.92
N PRO A 138 -8.90 23.48 2.51
CA PRO A 138 -8.21 22.52 3.37
C PRO A 138 -6.76 22.96 3.63
N HIS A 139 -6.11 22.27 4.54
CA HIS A 139 -4.67 22.38 4.67
C HIS A 139 -3.97 21.81 3.42
N PRO A 140 -2.76 22.28 3.08
CA PRO A 140 -1.95 21.70 2.00
C PRO A 140 -1.86 20.18 2.11
N ASP A 141 -1.68 19.55 0.95
CA ASP A 141 -1.63 18.11 0.75
C ASP A 141 -2.95 17.41 1.15
N VAL A 142 -3.99 17.73 0.38
CA VAL A 142 -5.27 17.00 0.43
C VAL A 142 -5.01 15.52 0.19
N LEU A 143 -5.39 14.69 1.15
CA LEU A 143 -5.17 13.24 1.12
C LEU A 143 -6.32 12.52 0.41
N VAL A 144 -6.20 12.25 -0.87
CA VAL A 144 -7.17 11.44 -1.60
C VAL A 144 -7.06 9.97 -1.19
N HIS A 145 -8.16 9.40 -0.70
CA HIS A 145 -8.18 8.01 -0.29
C HIS A 145 -8.34 7.08 -1.51
N PHE A 146 -7.25 6.49 -2.00
CA PHE A 146 -7.23 5.74 -3.26
C PHE A 146 -8.14 4.51 -3.30
N ARG A 147 -8.43 3.87 -2.17
CA ARG A 147 -9.42 2.77 -2.13
C ARG A 147 -10.84 3.28 -2.30
N ILE A 148 -11.14 4.49 -1.79
CA ILE A 148 -12.41 5.16 -2.04
C ILE A 148 -12.48 5.55 -3.51
N ALA A 149 -11.43 6.13 -4.07
CA ALA A 149 -11.35 6.43 -5.51
C ALA A 149 -11.62 5.19 -6.36
N ALA A 150 -10.98 4.05 -6.04
CA ALA A 150 -11.19 2.79 -6.74
C ALA A 150 -12.63 2.28 -6.65
N TYR A 151 -13.28 2.45 -5.48
CA TYR A 151 -14.71 2.14 -5.32
C TYR A 151 -15.59 3.04 -6.19
N LEU A 152 -15.36 4.34 -6.11
CA LEU A 152 -16.10 5.34 -6.88
C LEU A 152 -15.88 5.23 -8.39
N ALA A 153 -14.76 4.63 -8.82
CA ALA A 153 -14.46 4.29 -10.21
C ALA A 153 -14.94 2.88 -10.62
N GLY A 154 -15.76 2.22 -9.80
CA GLY A 154 -16.38 0.94 -10.14
C GLY A 154 -15.46 -0.27 -10.19
N MET A 155 -14.26 -0.20 -9.60
CA MET A 155 -13.24 -1.24 -9.76
C MET A 155 -13.41 -2.46 -8.83
N GLY A 156 -14.36 -2.44 -7.90
CA GLY A 156 -14.60 -3.52 -6.95
C GLY A 156 -15.18 -3.03 -5.62
N GLU A 157 -14.87 -3.72 -4.54
CA GLU A 157 -15.48 -3.47 -3.23
C GLU A 157 -14.48 -3.50 -2.06
N PHE A 158 -14.92 -3.03 -0.89
CA PHE A 158 -14.17 -3.18 0.35
C PHE A 158 -14.38 -4.57 0.96
N GLY A 159 -13.29 -5.26 1.24
CA GLY A 159 -13.34 -6.45 2.07
C GLY A 159 -13.51 -6.11 3.56
N TRP A 160 -13.83 -7.12 4.37
CA TRP A 160 -13.97 -6.94 5.83
C TRP A 160 -12.73 -6.31 6.49
N SER A 161 -11.54 -6.53 5.95
CA SER A 161 -10.29 -5.95 6.45
C SER A 161 -10.05 -4.49 6.05
N LYS A 162 -11.01 -3.81 5.43
CA LYS A 162 -10.83 -2.50 4.80
C LYS A 162 -9.86 -2.53 3.59
N VAL A 163 -9.35 -3.71 3.22
CA VAL A 163 -8.57 -3.89 1.99
C VAL A 163 -9.52 -3.90 0.81
N PHE A 164 -9.15 -3.20 -0.26
CA PHE A 164 -9.94 -3.17 -1.48
C PHE A 164 -9.77 -4.46 -2.28
N LEU A 165 -10.86 -4.96 -2.84
CA LEU A 165 -10.91 -6.20 -3.61
C LEU A 165 -11.37 -5.91 -5.03
N THR A 166 -10.62 -6.38 -6.02
CA THR A 166 -11.04 -6.37 -7.42
C THR A 166 -11.44 -7.76 -7.87
N PRO A 167 -12.36 -7.89 -8.84
CA PRO A 167 -12.78 -9.18 -9.38
C PRO A 167 -11.62 -10.00 -9.95
N GLU A 168 -10.59 -9.33 -10.50
CA GLU A 168 -9.47 -9.98 -11.15
C GLU A 168 -8.42 -10.50 -10.17
N PHE A 169 -8.06 -9.66 -9.18
CA PHE A 169 -6.88 -9.90 -8.34
C PHE A 169 -7.20 -10.02 -6.86
N GLY A 170 -8.45 -9.83 -6.47
CA GLY A 170 -8.82 -9.75 -5.06
C GLY A 170 -8.06 -8.64 -4.35
N PRO A 171 -7.41 -8.93 -3.21
CA PRO A 171 -6.69 -7.92 -2.43
C PRO A 171 -5.31 -7.54 -3.00
N ARG A 172 -4.89 -8.15 -4.11
CA ARG A 172 -3.55 -7.98 -4.69
C ARG A 172 -3.51 -6.85 -5.72
N VAL A 173 -3.80 -5.62 -5.29
CA VAL A 173 -3.82 -4.45 -6.18
C VAL A 173 -3.30 -3.21 -5.46
N ARG A 174 -2.60 -2.36 -6.20
CA ARG A 174 -2.19 -1.00 -5.80
C ARG A 174 -2.78 -0.02 -6.78
N PHE A 175 -3.04 1.20 -6.32
CA PHE A 175 -3.70 2.22 -7.13
C PHE A 175 -2.88 3.50 -7.21
N VAL A 176 -3.05 4.21 -8.33
CA VAL A 176 -2.75 5.64 -8.49
C VAL A 176 -4.00 6.32 -9.04
N VAL A 177 -4.11 7.62 -8.85
CA VAL A 177 -5.29 8.41 -9.25
C VAL A 177 -4.83 9.60 -10.09
N LEU A 178 -5.59 9.92 -11.13
CA LEU A 178 -5.43 11.13 -11.93
C LEU A 178 -6.74 11.92 -11.88
N LEU A 179 -6.64 13.24 -11.75
CA LEU A 179 -7.78 14.14 -11.88
C LEU A 179 -7.65 14.87 -13.22
N THR A 180 -8.77 15.09 -13.92
CA THR A 180 -8.74 15.76 -15.22
C THR A 180 -10.01 16.58 -15.47
N ASP A 181 -9.87 17.64 -16.26
CA ASP A 181 -10.98 18.43 -16.79
C ASP A 181 -11.64 17.79 -18.01
N ALA A 182 -11.10 16.68 -18.53
CA ALA A 182 -11.81 15.88 -19.54
C ALA A 182 -13.12 15.32 -18.96
N GLU A 183 -14.21 15.51 -19.69
CA GLU A 183 -15.51 14.93 -19.35
C GLU A 183 -15.60 13.51 -19.90
N LEU A 184 -15.31 12.54 -19.05
CA LEU A 184 -15.25 11.12 -19.40
C LEU A 184 -16.48 10.39 -18.85
N GLU A 185 -17.05 9.49 -19.67
CA GLU A 185 -18.15 8.62 -19.24
C GLU A 185 -17.69 7.76 -18.04
N PRO A 186 -18.34 7.86 -16.87
CA PRO A 186 -17.93 7.13 -15.68
C PRO A 186 -18.33 5.65 -15.76
N ASP A 187 -17.48 4.79 -15.21
CA ASP A 187 -17.83 3.39 -15.02
C ASP A 187 -18.97 3.23 -13.98
N PRO A 188 -19.84 2.23 -14.15
CA PRO A 188 -20.83 1.94 -13.12
C PRO A 188 -20.16 1.49 -11.83
N ILE A 189 -20.77 1.82 -10.69
CA ILE A 189 -20.34 1.29 -9.39
C ILE A 189 -20.46 -0.24 -9.43
N TYR A 190 -19.45 -0.92 -8.86
CA TYR A 190 -19.43 -2.37 -8.81
C TYR A 190 -20.51 -2.93 -7.86
N GLU A 191 -21.40 -3.75 -8.37
CA GLU A 191 -22.52 -4.34 -7.63
C GLU A 191 -22.31 -5.81 -7.22
N GLY A 192 -21.16 -6.40 -7.58
CA GLY A 192 -20.83 -7.77 -7.24
C GLY A 192 -20.44 -7.97 -5.78
N HIS A 193 -20.26 -9.25 -5.42
CA HIS A 193 -19.82 -9.65 -4.07
C HIS A 193 -18.59 -10.55 -4.16
N ILE A 194 -17.44 -10.01 -3.81
CA ILE A 194 -16.17 -10.72 -3.73
C ILE A 194 -15.94 -11.21 -2.31
N CYS A 195 -16.14 -10.32 -1.31
CA CYS A 195 -15.96 -10.61 0.10
C CYS A 195 -17.16 -11.39 0.67
N ASP A 196 -16.98 -12.66 0.98
CA ASP A 196 -18.00 -13.50 1.62
C ASP A 196 -18.00 -13.41 3.16
N ARG A 197 -17.32 -12.42 3.72
CA ARG A 197 -17.23 -12.19 5.19
C ARG A 197 -16.65 -13.38 5.97
N CYS A 198 -15.78 -14.19 5.39
CA CYS A 198 -15.18 -15.39 6.00
C CYS A 198 -14.30 -15.11 7.24
N LYS A 199 -13.93 -13.84 7.50
CA LYS A 199 -13.11 -13.40 8.63
C LYS A 199 -11.69 -14.02 8.71
N GLN A 200 -11.19 -14.62 7.62
CA GLN A 200 -9.82 -15.12 7.60
C GLN A 200 -8.80 -13.99 7.80
N CYS A 201 -9.08 -12.80 7.28
CA CYS A 201 -8.27 -11.61 7.51
C CYS A 201 -8.12 -11.25 9.00
N VAL A 202 -9.17 -11.42 9.80
CA VAL A 202 -9.15 -11.19 11.25
C VAL A 202 -8.27 -12.21 11.96
N LYS A 203 -8.48 -13.50 11.65
CA LYS A 203 -7.76 -14.62 12.29
C LYS A 203 -6.26 -14.58 12.04
N HIS A 204 -5.86 -14.07 10.87
CA HIS A 204 -4.46 -14.01 10.46
C HIS A 204 -3.78 -12.66 10.72
N CYS A 205 -4.47 -11.68 11.27
CA CYS A 205 -3.90 -10.37 11.56
C CYS A 205 -2.88 -10.46 12.70
N ALA A 206 -1.61 -10.19 12.44
CA ALA A 206 -0.56 -10.19 13.44
C ALA A 206 -0.73 -9.06 14.47
N GLY A 207 -1.29 -7.93 14.07
CA GLY A 207 -1.61 -6.80 14.96
C GLY A 207 -2.90 -6.98 15.74
N LYS A 208 -3.72 -8.02 15.43
CA LYS A 208 -5.09 -8.17 15.97
C LYS A 208 -5.96 -6.93 15.79
N ALA A 209 -5.69 -6.18 14.74
CA ALA A 209 -6.21 -4.85 14.48
C ALA A 209 -7.64 -4.81 13.93
N ILE A 210 -8.14 -5.93 13.39
CA ILE A 210 -9.42 -5.99 12.69
C ILE A 210 -10.45 -6.62 13.61
N SER A 211 -11.53 -5.89 13.90
CA SER A 211 -12.61 -6.43 14.74
C SER A 211 -13.33 -7.60 14.07
N MET A 212 -13.66 -8.61 14.87
CA MET A 212 -14.48 -9.74 14.45
C MET A 212 -15.95 -9.35 14.25
N ASN A 213 -16.46 -8.50 15.14
CA ASN A 213 -17.90 -8.25 15.28
C ASN A 213 -18.32 -6.81 15.02
N GLU A 214 -17.44 -5.84 15.28
CA GLU A 214 -17.74 -4.42 15.06
C GLU A 214 -17.41 -4.01 13.64
N SER A 215 -18.25 -3.16 13.05
CA SER A 215 -18.05 -2.62 11.70
C SER A 215 -18.18 -1.11 11.65
N VAL A 216 -17.65 -0.55 10.58
CA VAL A 216 -17.84 0.84 10.18
C VAL A 216 -18.63 0.85 8.90
N LYS A 217 -19.64 1.69 8.83
CA LYS A 217 -20.48 1.93 7.66
C LYS A 217 -20.36 3.37 7.23
N ILE A 218 -20.23 3.58 5.94
CA ILE A 218 -20.24 4.90 5.30
C ILE A 218 -21.08 4.85 4.04
N THR A 219 -21.52 6.01 3.59
CA THR A 219 -22.19 6.12 2.29
C THR A 219 -21.23 6.72 1.28
N LEU A 220 -21.06 6.05 0.14
CA LEU A 220 -20.25 6.49 -0.99
C LEU A 220 -21.11 6.50 -2.25
N ALA A 221 -21.28 7.65 -2.89
CA ALA A 221 -22.10 7.83 -4.09
C ALA A 221 -23.51 7.17 -3.96
N GLY A 222 -24.15 7.32 -2.80
CA GLY A 222 -25.47 6.77 -2.51
C GLY A 222 -25.51 5.30 -2.07
N HIS A 223 -24.39 4.59 -2.08
CA HIS A 223 -24.29 3.17 -1.68
C HIS A 223 -23.72 3.02 -0.26
N GLU A 224 -24.33 2.16 0.56
CA GLU A 224 -23.77 1.80 1.87
C GLU A 224 -22.58 0.86 1.68
N VAL A 225 -21.44 1.23 2.25
CA VAL A 225 -20.20 0.45 2.24
C VAL A 225 -19.81 0.12 3.67
N GLU A 226 -19.45 -1.14 3.91
CA GLU A 226 -19.16 -1.65 5.24
C GLU A 226 -17.86 -2.45 5.29
N TRP A 227 -17.07 -2.24 6.33
CA TRP A 227 -15.90 -3.06 6.69
C TRP A 227 -15.79 -3.23 8.21
N GLY A 228 -15.00 -4.20 8.65
CA GLY A 228 -14.72 -4.41 10.08
C GLY A 228 -13.98 -3.21 10.66
N LYS A 229 -14.37 -2.80 11.85
CA LYS A 229 -13.67 -1.72 12.57
C LYS A 229 -12.18 -2.05 12.67
N LEU A 230 -11.35 -1.13 12.26
CA LEU A 230 -9.90 -1.25 12.23
C LEU A 230 -9.28 -0.37 13.31
N ASP A 231 -8.44 -0.95 14.15
CA ASP A 231 -7.49 -0.22 14.97
C ASP A 231 -6.24 0.06 14.12
N GLU A 232 -6.09 1.28 13.67
CA GLU A 232 -5.01 1.67 12.75
C GLU A 232 -3.64 1.62 13.42
N MET A 233 -3.56 1.94 14.71
CA MET A 233 -2.30 1.84 15.47
C MET A 233 -1.88 0.38 15.66
N ALA A 234 -2.82 -0.50 15.97
CA ALA A 234 -2.55 -1.93 16.07
C ALA A 234 -2.20 -2.54 14.69
N CYS A 235 -2.81 -2.03 13.60
CA CYS A 235 -2.44 -2.42 12.23
C CYS A 235 -1.01 -2.03 11.92
N GLU A 236 -0.62 -0.81 12.24
CA GLU A 236 0.73 -0.32 12.06
C GLU A 236 1.75 -1.12 12.88
N HIS A 237 1.44 -1.36 14.15
CA HIS A 237 2.26 -2.24 14.99
C HIS A 237 2.34 -3.65 14.40
N GLY A 238 1.25 -4.12 13.79
CA GLY A 238 1.20 -5.40 13.07
C GLY A 238 2.19 -5.48 11.90
N LEU A 239 2.48 -4.36 11.25
CA LEU A 239 3.50 -4.28 10.21
C LEU A 239 4.90 -4.58 10.74
N GLN A 240 5.15 -4.36 12.00
CA GLN A 240 6.43 -4.56 12.69
C GLN A 240 6.51 -5.89 13.47
N GLY A 241 5.57 -6.80 13.27
CA GLY A 241 5.49 -8.06 13.98
C GLY A 241 4.33 -8.17 14.96
N GLY A 242 3.69 -7.04 15.27
CA GLY A 242 2.45 -6.97 16.01
C GLY A 242 2.48 -7.51 17.43
N ALA A 243 1.28 -7.60 18.00
CA ALA A 243 1.06 -8.14 19.33
C ALA A 243 1.20 -9.67 19.38
N ASP A 244 1.07 -10.35 18.25
CA ASP A 244 1.15 -11.81 18.16
C ASP A 244 2.55 -12.26 17.74
N LYS A 245 3.42 -12.41 18.74
CA LYS A 245 4.81 -12.83 18.53
C LYS A 245 4.95 -14.23 17.92
N SER A 246 3.91 -15.06 17.96
CA SER A 246 3.92 -16.36 17.27
C SER A 246 3.91 -16.22 15.74
N LYS A 247 3.57 -15.05 15.22
CA LYS A 247 3.56 -14.72 13.79
C LYS A 247 4.74 -13.86 13.35
N ASN A 248 5.70 -13.63 14.24
CA ASN A 248 6.91 -12.87 13.95
C ASN A 248 8.15 -13.73 14.13
N PRO A 249 8.88 -14.10 13.05
CA PRO A 249 10.09 -14.91 13.16
C PRO A 249 11.33 -14.14 13.63
N PHE A 250 11.25 -12.82 13.74
CA PHE A 250 12.40 -12.00 14.12
C PHE A 250 12.43 -11.76 15.62
N GLU A 251 13.59 -11.96 16.22
CA GLU A 251 13.80 -11.83 17.67
C GLU A 251 13.87 -10.37 18.10
N ALA A 252 14.56 -9.53 17.33
CA ALA A 252 14.68 -8.11 17.61
C ALA A 252 13.55 -7.31 16.94
N GLU A 253 13.10 -6.27 17.61
CA GLU A 253 12.37 -5.21 16.93
C GLU A 253 13.30 -4.58 15.92
N TYR A 254 12.92 -4.69 14.66
CA TYR A 254 13.71 -4.13 13.60
C TYR A 254 13.23 -2.71 13.33
N PRO A 255 14.07 -1.69 13.53
CA PRO A 255 13.73 -0.36 13.07
C PRO A 255 13.48 -0.42 11.56
N ARG A 256 12.45 0.27 11.11
CA ARG A 256 12.18 0.43 9.69
C ARG A 256 13.41 1.02 9.03
N GLN A 257 14.14 0.22 8.28
CA GLN A 257 15.22 0.73 7.47
C GLN A 257 14.65 1.21 6.14
N TYR A 258 14.70 2.52 5.93
CA TYR A 258 14.51 3.15 4.61
C TYR A 258 13.27 2.72 3.84
N GLY A 259 12.12 2.67 4.48
CA GLY A 259 10.88 2.38 3.79
C GLY A 259 10.69 0.95 3.30
N TYR A 260 11.68 0.14 3.34
CA TYR A 260 11.65 -1.25 2.90
C TYR A 260 11.69 -2.21 4.08
N GLY A 261 11.00 -1.84 5.15
CA GLY A 261 10.92 -2.67 6.34
C GLY A 261 10.63 -4.13 5.99
N ARG A 262 11.09 -5.02 6.83
CA ARG A 262 10.64 -6.40 6.76
C ARG A 262 9.17 -6.37 7.06
N ALA A 263 8.39 -6.48 6.02
CA ALA A 263 6.98 -6.64 6.16
C ALA A 263 6.67 -8.01 6.74
N ILE A 264 6.94 -8.15 7.99
CA ILE A 264 6.34 -9.19 8.79
C ILE A 264 4.86 -9.06 8.71
N GLU A 265 4.61 -7.90 8.38
CA GLU A 265 3.39 -7.49 8.06
C GLU A 265 2.50 -8.56 7.75
N GLY A 266 1.81 -8.12 8.18
CA GLY A 266 0.76 -8.27 7.66
C GLY A 266 0.81 -8.92 6.38
N ALA A 267 1.93 -8.55 5.92
CA ALA A 267 2.09 -8.84 4.75
C ALA A 267 1.10 -9.76 4.70
N CYS A 268 0.94 -9.21 5.46
CA CYS A 268 -0.15 -9.30 5.29
C CYS A 268 -0.88 -10.54 5.46
N GLY A 269 -0.91 -10.92 6.67
CA GLY A 269 -1.82 -11.94 7.11
C GLY A 269 -3.21 -11.69 6.54
N CYS A 270 -3.69 -10.45 6.58
CA CYS A 270 -5.00 -10.10 6.03
C CYS A 270 -5.06 -10.26 4.50
N THR A 271 -4.11 -9.72 3.75
CA THR A 271 -4.08 -9.81 2.28
C THR A 271 -3.85 -11.23 1.81
N ARG A 272 -2.86 -11.91 2.40
CA ARG A 272 -2.51 -13.28 2.02
C ARG A 272 -3.62 -14.29 2.35
N ALA A 273 -4.23 -14.19 3.52
CA ALA A 273 -5.32 -15.06 3.92
C ALA A 273 -6.59 -14.83 3.07
N CYS A 274 -6.89 -13.58 2.75
CA CYS A 274 -7.98 -13.22 1.86
C CYS A 274 -7.75 -13.76 0.45
N MET A 275 -6.56 -13.52 -0.12
CA MET A 275 -6.20 -14.02 -1.45
C MET A 275 -6.33 -15.54 -1.54
N SER A 276 -5.74 -16.27 -0.59
CA SER A 276 -5.81 -17.74 -0.56
C SER A 276 -7.25 -18.23 -0.52
N HIS A 277 -8.08 -17.64 0.35
CA HIS A 277 -9.49 -17.98 0.46
C HIS A 277 -10.28 -17.72 -0.83
N LEU A 278 -10.07 -16.55 -1.45
CA LEU A 278 -10.77 -16.20 -2.68
C LEU A 278 -10.35 -17.08 -3.87
N GLU A 279 -9.07 -17.44 -3.97
CA GLU A 279 -8.56 -18.38 -4.97
C GLU A 279 -9.16 -19.78 -4.78
N GLU A 280 -9.20 -20.29 -3.55
CA GLU A 280 -9.79 -21.59 -3.22
C GLU A 280 -11.29 -21.67 -3.53
N ARG A 281 -11.98 -20.55 -3.42
CA ARG A 281 -13.42 -20.43 -3.70
C ARG A 281 -13.74 -20.07 -5.16
N ASN A 282 -12.72 -19.97 -6.03
CA ASN A 282 -12.88 -19.54 -7.42
C ASN A 282 -13.65 -18.21 -7.57
N LYS A 283 -13.39 -17.27 -6.67
CA LYS A 283 -14.02 -15.94 -6.66
C LYS A 283 -13.33 -14.94 -7.57
N LEU A 284 -12.14 -15.24 -8.05
CA LEU A 284 -11.33 -14.35 -8.86
C LEU A 284 -11.31 -14.78 -10.32
N THR A 285 -11.37 -13.83 -11.24
CA THR A 285 -11.33 -14.12 -12.68
C THR A 285 -9.94 -14.50 -13.18
N LYS A 286 -8.88 -14.05 -12.47
CA LYS A 286 -7.49 -14.46 -12.73
C LYS A 286 -7.11 -15.62 -11.84
N THR A 287 -6.98 -16.78 -12.44
CA THR A 287 -6.66 -18.04 -11.77
C THR A 287 -5.21 -18.45 -11.98
N PHE A 288 -4.72 -19.34 -11.14
CA PHE A 288 -3.37 -19.92 -11.22
C PHE A 288 -3.47 -21.43 -11.39
N ARG A 289 -2.47 -22.03 -12.04
CA ARG A 289 -2.40 -23.48 -12.23
C ARG A 289 -2.26 -24.24 -10.92
N ASN A 290 -1.58 -23.67 -9.94
CA ASN A 290 -1.33 -24.29 -8.64
C ASN A 290 -1.99 -23.49 -7.51
N ARG A 291 -2.45 -24.18 -6.48
CA ARG A 291 -2.93 -23.53 -5.25
C ARG A 291 -1.81 -22.73 -4.59
N PHE A 292 -2.16 -21.62 -3.98
CA PHE A 292 -1.22 -20.83 -3.20
C PHE A 292 -0.89 -21.51 -1.87
N ARG A 293 -1.90 -21.98 -1.17
CA ARG A 293 -1.77 -22.67 0.12
C ARG A 293 -2.18 -24.13 -0.02
N ASP A 294 -1.41 -25.03 0.60
CA ASP A 294 -1.85 -26.39 0.83
C ASP A 294 -2.89 -26.39 1.95
N PRO A 295 -4.14 -26.80 1.71
CA PRO A 295 -5.18 -26.82 2.73
C PRO A 295 -4.89 -27.78 3.89
N LYS A 296 -3.95 -28.72 3.71
CA LYS A 296 -3.52 -29.67 4.74
C LYS A 296 -2.37 -29.10 5.59
N LYS A 297 -1.69 -28.06 5.12
CA LYS A 297 -0.58 -27.43 5.83
C LYS A 297 -1.08 -26.17 6.54
N PRO A 298 -1.17 -26.15 7.86
CA PRO A 298 -1.51 -24.94 8.58
C PRO A 298 -0.48 -23.86 8.29
N PHE A 299 -0.91 -22.60 8.37
CA PHE A 299 0.02 -21.49 8.34
C PHE A 299 1.00 -21.61 9.50
N TRP A 300 2.27 -21.35 9.23
CA TRP A 300 3.31 -21.48 10.25
C TRP A 300 3.06 -20.55 11.45
N THR A 301 3.44 -21.04 12.61
CA THR A 301 3.51 -20.28 13.86
C THR A 301 4.80 -20.69 14.59
N ILE A 302 5.27 -19.77 15.42
CA ILE A 302 6.49 -19.98 16.21
C ILE A 302 6.09 -20.29 17.64
N ASP A 303 6.57 -21.40 18.14
CA ASP A 303 6.45 -21.77 19.54
C ASP A 303 7.51 -21.04 20.38
N ARG A 304 7.14 -19.92 20.94
CA ARG A 304 8.03 -19.08 21.76
C ARG A 304 8.35 -19.66 23.15
N SER A 305 7.71 -20.75 23.52
CA SER A 305 8.08 -21.45 24.76
C SER A 305 9.38 -22.23 24.65
N LYS A 306 9.80 -22.54 23.43
CA LYS A 306 11.06 -23.22 23.15
C LYS A 306 12.19 -22.21 23.03
N PRO A 307 13.34 -22.44 23.66
CA PRO A 307 14.50 -21.60 23.45
C PRO A 307 14.94 -21.70 22.00
N TYR A 308 15.38 -20.58 21.44
CA TYR A 308 15.98 -20.54 20.13
C TYR A 308 17.49 -20.65 20.28
N GLU A 309 18.04 -21.74 19.79
CA GLU A 309 19.47 -21.97 19.71
C GLU A 309 19.90 -21.93 18.23
N ILE A 310 20.89 -21.09 17.93
CA ILE A 310 21.52 -21.10 16.62
C ILE A 310 22.35 -22.40 16.53
N SER A 311 22.02 -23.26 15.55
CA SER A 311 22.82 -24.45 15.34
C SER A 311 24.27 -24.08 14.97
N GLN A 312 25.24 -24.93 15.33
CA GLN A 312 26.64 -24.68 15.01
C GLN A 312 26.85 -24.53 13.49
N GLU A 313 26.13 -25.32 12.69
CA GLU A 313 26.17 -25.22 11.22
C GLU A 313 25.71 -23.84 10.71
N VAL A 314 24.63 -23.30 11.25
CA VAL A 314 24.13 -21.96 10.89
C VAL A 314 25.10 -20.90 11.37
N TYR A 315 25.62 -21.04 12.58
CA TYR A 315 26.63 -20.12 13.12
C TYR A 315 27.88 -20.11 12.24
N ASP A 316 28.42 -21.31 11.89
CA ASP A 316 29.60 -21.42 11.06
C ASP A 316 29.37 -20.83 9.67
N TYR A 317 28.19 -21.02 9.08
CA TYR A 317 27.86 -20.39 7.82
C TYR A 317 27.85 -18.85 7.91
N TYR A 318 27.28 -18.28 8.96
CA TYR A 318 27.20 -16.81 9.12
C TYR A 318 28.51 -16.19 9.62
N VAL A 319 29.38 -16.94 10.30
CA VAL A 319 30.64 -16.42 10.84
C VAL A 319 31.83 -16.78 9.96
N ASN A 320 31.79 -17.95 9.33
CA ASN A 320 32.93 -18.56 8.61
C ASN A 320 32.58 -19.00 7.19
N GLY A 321 31.36 -18.70 6.70
CA GLY A 321 30.92 -19.13 5.39
C GLY A 321 31.66 -18.43 4.24
N PRO A 322 31.65 -19.01 3.03
CA PRO A 322 32.29 -18.44 1.85
C PRO A 322 31.79 -17.05 1.52
N GLY A 323 32.65 -16.10 1.22
CA GLY A 323 32.34 -14.74 0.88
C GLY A 323 32.12 -13.78 2.06
N LEU A 324 32.22 -14.25 3.31
CA LEU A 324 32.15 -13.38 4.49
C LEU A 324 33.41 -12.51 4.66
N GLU A 325 34.52 -12.92 4.11
CA GLU A 325 35.75 -12.12 4.05
C GLU A 325 35.48 -10.83 3.22
N ASP A 326 34.81 -10.96 2.10
CA ASP A 326 34.39 -9.80 1.28
C ASP A 326 33.39 -8.91 2.02
N HIS A 327 32.49 -9.52 2.79
CA HIS A 327 31.54 -8.77 3.64
C HIS A 327 32.24 -8.03 4.78
N LYS A 328 33.21 -8.65 5.43
CA LYS A 328 34.04 -7.99 6.47
C LYS A 328 34.83 -6.82 5.87
N ALA A 329 35.48 -7.05 4.73
CA ALA A 329 36.22 -6.03 4.02
C ALA A 329 35.34 -4.86 3.59
N MET A 330 34.14 -5.13 3.08
CA MET A 330 33.13 -4.09 2.73
C MET A 330 32.64 -3.36 3.96
N THR A 331 32.40 -4.04 5.06
CA THR A 331 31.96 -3.41 6.32
C THR A 331 33.06 -2.51 6.89
N GLU A 332 34.31 -2.99 6.88
CA GLU A 332 35.47 -2.19 7.31
C GLU A 332 35.73 -1.00 6.37
N TYR A 333 35.60 -1.21 5.05
CA TYR A 333 35.69 -0.14 4.07
C TYR A 333 34.62 0.93 4.30
N ASN A 334 33.37 0.52 4.43
CA ASN A 334 32.26 1.43 4.68
C ASN A 334 32.42 2.18 6.01
N ALA A 335 32.97 1.55 7.03
CA ALA A 335 33.26 2.19 8.29
C ALA A 335 34.40 3.22 8.17
N LYS A 336 35.46 2.90 7.40
CA LYS A 336 36.59 3.81 7.16
C LYS A 336 36.21 4.99 6.27
N GLU A 337 35.43 4.77 5.24
CA GLU A 337 34.98 5.80 4.31
C GLU A 337 33.76 6.59 4.82
N ASN A 338 33.35 6.36 6.06
CA ASN A 338 32.24 7.03 6.73
C ASN A 338 30.87 6.82 6.06
N TYR A 339 30.73 5.86 5.19
CA TYR A 339 29.44 5.49 4.61
C TYR A 339 28.45 4.95 5.65
N GLY A 340 28.95 4.50 6.77
CA GLY A 340 28.17 3.96 7.86
C GLY A 340 28.36 4.69 9.20
N SER A 341 29.22 5.71 9.25
CA SER A 341 29.36 6.44 10.49
C SER A 341 28.38 7.62 10.48
N ALA A 342 27.31 7.46 11.22
CA ALA A 342 26.39 8.52 11.55
C ALA A 342 27.11 9.80 12.04
N ALA A 343 28.25 9.64 12.70
CA ALA A 343 29.07 10.73 13.20
C ALA A 343 29.73 11.55 12.09
N ALA A 344 30.18 10.95 10.99
CA ALA A 344 30.83 11.68 9.90
C ALA A 344 29.82 12.33 8.95
N ALA A 345 28.61 11.79 8.85
CA ALA A 345 27.52 12.41 8.12
C ALA A 345 26.78 13.48 8.95
N GLY A 346 27.23 13.76 10.18
CA GLY A 346 26.47 14.62 11.10
C GLY A 346 25.17 13.99 11.56
N ILE A 347 25.03 12.69 11.37
CA ILE A 347 23.85 11.91 11.79
C ILE A 347 24.21 11.32 13.15
N SER A 348 23.50 11.71 14.20
CA SER A 348 23.63 11.05 15.50
C SER A 348 23.33 9.56 15.38
N GLU A 349 24.02 8.73 16.14
CA GLU A 349 23.64 7.32 16.27
C GLU A 349 22.12 7.24 16.42
N ALA A 350 21.52 6.25 15.75
CA ALA A 350 20.07 6.09 15.77
C ALA A 350 19.57 6.20 17.21
N PRO A 351 18.66 7.12 17.50
CA PRO A 351 18.19 7.31 18.86
C PRO A 351 17.63 5.99 19.38
N SER A 352 17.97 5.65 20.60
CA SER A 352 17.46 4.47 21.31
C SER A 352 15.93 4.49 21.50
N ASP A 353 15.27 5.51 21.01
CA ASP A 353 13.84 5.81 21.16
C ASP A 353 12.98 5.66 19.91
N GLY A 354 13.44 4.87 18.93
CA GLY A 354 12.56 4.43 17.84
C GLY A 354 12.40 5.41 16.67
N GLY A 355 13.50 5.95 16.17
CA GLY A 355 13.48 6.55 14.82
C GLY A 355 13.12 8.02 14.77
N LYS A 356 13.45 8.77 15.78
CA LYS A 356 13.33 10.21 15.77
C LYS A 356 14.59 10.85 15.24
N VAL A 357 14.47 11.46 14.08
CA VAL A 357 15.23 12.60 13.63
C VAL A 357 16.72 12.36 13.38
N ASN A 358 17.13 12.40 12.12
CA ASN A 358 18.54 12.59 11.78
C ASN A 358 19.07 13.96 12.30
N ALA A 359 20.38 14.17 12.29
CA ALA A 359 21.02 15.41 12.76
C ALA A 359 20.54 16.69 12.04
N ALA A 360 19.83 16.56 10.94
CA ALA A 360 19.19 17.66 10.22
C ALA A 360 17.74 17.91 10.67
N GLY A 361 17.24 17.15 11.65
CA GLY A 361 15.88 17.31 12.14
C GLY A 361 14.81 16.66 11.24
N LEU A 362 15.21 15.81 10.31
CA LEU A 362 14.31 15.19 9.35
C LEU A 362 13.99 13.75 9.81
N THR A 363 12.74 13.52 10.14
CA THR A 363 12.19 12.16 10.19
C THR A 363 11.83 11.78 8.77
N TYR A 364 12.60 10.92 8.16
CA TYR A 364 12.25 10.35 6.87
C TYR A 364 11.72 8.94 7.07
N ASN A 365 10.48 8.73 6.74
CA ASN A 365 9.88 7.42 6.66
C ASN A 365 9.07 7.29 5.37
N PRO A 366 9.71 6.92 4.26
CA PRO A 366 9.06 6.84 2.95
C PRO A 366 7.99 5.75 2.83
N MET A 367 7.73 5.00 3.90
CA MET A 367 6.69 3.96 3.92
C MET A 367 5.48 4.33 4.74
N LEU A 368 5.59 5.38 5.53
CA LEU A 368 4.48 5.90 6.33
C LEU A 368 3.86 7.14 5.72
N ASP A 369 4.63 7.79 4.89
CA ASP A 369 4.21 8.97 4.15
C ASP A 369 3.56 8.61 2.83
#